data_1d606c7110893c3a7a179af8cabad473
#
_entry.id   1d606c7110893c3a7a179af8cabad473
#
_cell.length_a   1.000
_cell.length_b   1.000
_cell.length_c   1.000
_cell.angle_alpha   90.00
_cell.angle_beta   90.00
_cell.angle_gamma   90.00
#
_symmetry.space_group_name_H-M   'P 1'
#
loop_
_entity.id
_entity.type
_entity.pdbx_description
1 polymer ?
#
loop_
_entity_poly.entity_id
_entity_poly.type
_entity_poly.pdbx_seq_one_letter_code
_entity_poly.pdbx_strand_id
1 'polypeptide(L)'
;MLAKAQGRVVREGLEQVEALHEMNAEEMHFPDDSFDGVVVMYAVSVVPDLTRLFSEIRRVCVSGGDIVVVNHFASNSMLPGLAEMAMAPLSASIGFRPDLSEVEFARHAEIEILETRKVNAFGYWKLIRGVNNHPAVTA
;
A
#
# COMPACT_ATOMS: atom_id res chain seq x y z
N MET A 1 -12.78 10.92 6.90
CA MET A 1 -12.05 10.92 5.62
C MET A 1 -12.98 10.64 4.44
N LEU A 2 -13.81 9.62 4.46
CA LEU A 2 -14.75 9.24 3.39
C LEU A 2 -15.70 10.37 2.95
N ALA A 3 -16.29 11.13 3.88
CA ALA A 3 -17.15 12.25 3.52
C ALA A 3 -16.44 13.33 2.63
N LYS A 4 -15.15 13.55 2.86
CA LYS A 4 -14.35 14.45 2.00
C LYS A 4 -14.09 13.84 0.62
N ALA A 5 -13.84 12.54 0.54
CA ALA A 5 -13.67 11.83 -0.71
C ALA A 5 -14.97 11.86 -1.52
N GLN A 6 -16.11 11.57 -0.89
CA GLN A 6 -17.43 11.64 -1.52
C GLN A 6 -17.73 13.04 -2.06
N GLY A 7 -17.45 14.08 -1.26
CA GLY A 7 -17.62 15.45 -1.69
C GLY A 7 -16.71 15.84 -2.87
N ARG A 8 -15.52 15.23 -2.97
CA ARG A 8 -14.62 15.43 -4.11
C ARG A 8 -15.14 14.73 -5.38
N VAL A 9 -15.58 13.47 -5.26
CA VAL A 9 -16.17 12.71 -6.37
C VAL A 9 -17.31 13.49 -7.00
N VAL A 10 -18.22 13.99 -6.19
CA VAL A 10 -19.37 14.78 -6.67
C VAL A 10 -18.93 16.11 -7.30
N ARG A 11 -18.06 16.86 -6.62
CA ARG A 11 -17.64 18.19 -7.08
C ARG A 11 -16.84 18.14 -8.37
N GLU A 12 -16.03 17.09 -8.57
CA GLU A 12 -15.15 16.94 -9.74
C GLU A 12 -15.77 16.07 -10.84
N GLY A 13 -16.99 15.54 -10.64
CA GLY A 13 -17.69 14.70 -11.60
C GLY A 13 -16.91 13.43 -11.96
N LEU A 14 -16.35 12.75 -10.96
CA LEU A 14 -15.50 11.57 -11.18
C LEU A 14 -16.38 10.33 -11.41
N GLU A 15 -16.92 10.19 -12.62
CA GLU A 15 -17.84 9.10 -13.02
C GLU A 15 -17.17 7.70 -12.97
N GLN A 16 -15.85 7.63 -13.05
CA GLN A 16 -15.09 6.40 -12.95
C GLN A 16 -15.01 5.84 -11.52
N VAL A 17 -15.44 6.60 -10.50
CA VAL A 17 -15.48 6.14 -9.11
C VAL A 17 -16.80 5.44 -8.86
N GLU A 18 -16.81 4.13 -8.89
CA GLU A 18 -18.02 3.31 -8.70
C GLU A 18 -18.49 3.33 -7.24
N ALA A 19 -17.57 3.20 -6.28
CA ALA A 19 -17.90 3.17 -4.86
C ALA A 19 -16.74 3.65 -3.97
N LEU A 20 -17.10 4.08 -2.77
CA LEU A 20 -16.18 4.35 -1.66
C LEU A 20 -16.60 3.49 -0.47
N HIS A 21 -15.72 2.62 0.00
CA HIS A 21 -15.98 1.71 1.10
C HIS A 21 -15.14 2.06 2.33
N GLU A 22 -15.72 1.91 3.51
CA GLU A 22 -15.00 1.92 4.78
C GLU A 22 -14.89 0.48 5.28
N MET A 23 -13.66 -0.06 5.26
CA MET A 23 -13.43 -1.44 5.69
C MET A 23 -11.99 -1.61 6.18
N ASN A 24 -11.74 -2.72 6.88
CA ASN A 24 -10.39 -3.14 7.23
C ASN A 24 -9.69 -3.73 5.99
N ALA A 25 -8.54 -3.17 5.60
CA ALA A 25 -7.78 -3.67 4.46
C ALA A 25 -7.11 -5.04 4.72
N GLU A 26 -7.03 -5.46 5.99
CA GLU A 26 -6.56 -6.79 6.39
C GLU A 26 -7.67 -7.87 6.30
N GLU A 27 -8.91 -7.47 5.97
CA GLU A 27 -10.08 -8.34 5.85
C GLU A 27 -11.11 -7.66 4.92
N MET A 28 -10.86 -7.74 3.60
CA MET A 28 -11.68 -7.04 2.61
C MET A 28 -12.94 -7.83 2.25
N HIS A 29 -14.07 -7.14 2.15
CA HIS A 29 -15.36 -7.73 1.79
C HIS A 29 -15.59 -7.78 0.26
N PHE A 30 -14.55 -8.10 -0.50
CA PHE A 30 -14.64 -8.34 -1.94
C PHE A 30 -14.40 -9.81 -2.24
N PRO A 31 -15.04 -10.37 -3.29
CA PRO A 31 -14.70 -11.71 -3.78
C PRO A 31 -13.23 -11.81 -4.24
N ASP A 32 -12.75 -13.03 -4.38
CA ASP A 32 -11.45 -13.28 -4.99
C ASP A 32 -11.46 -12.77 -6.44
N ASP A 33 -10.29 -12.38 -6.96
CA ASP A 33 -10.10 -11.95 -8.36
C ASP A 33 -11.07 -10.84 -8.82
N SER A 34 -11.43 -9.90 -7.91
CA SER A 34 -12.40 -8.81 -8.18
C SER A 34 -11.81 -7.64 -8.95
N PHE A 35 -10.49 -7.48 -8.96
CA PHE A 35 -9.82 -6.29 -9.51
C PHE A 35 -8.68 -6.66 -10.46
N ASP A 36 -8.61 -6.00 -11.61
CA ASP A 36 -7.50 -6.12 -12.57
C ASP A 36 -6.20 -5.51 -12.07
N GLY A 37 -6.28 -4.62 -11.10
CA GLY A 37 -5.12 -4.02 -10.43
C GLY A 37 -5.49 -3.35 -9.12
N VAL A 38 -4.51 -3.25 -8.22
CA VAL A 38 -4.67 -2.65 -6.89
C VAL A 38 -3.63 -1.56 -6.68
N VAL A 39 -4.07 -0.39 -6.20
CA VAL A 39 -3.17 0.72 -5.83
C VAL A 39 -3.24 0.96 -4.33
N VAL A 40 -2.11 0.84 -3.66
CA VAL A 40 -1.94 1.03 -2.22
C VAL A 40 -1.18 2.32 -1.95
N MET A 41 -1.87 3.35 -1.48
CA MET A 41 -1.26 4.66 -1.24
C MET A 41 -1.21 4.97 0.25
N TYR A 42 -0.01 5.11 0.80
CA TYR A 42 0.26 5.57 2.17
C TYR A 42 -0.33 4.66 3.28
N ALA A 43 -0.75 3.44 2.94
CA ALA A 43 -1.37 2.51 3.89
C ALA A 43 -0.36 1.55 4.52
N VAL A 44 0.69 1.15 3.81
CA VAL A 44 1.61 0.08 4.23
C VAL A 44 2.32 0.40 5.55
N SER A 45 2.59 1.67 5.82
CA SER A 45 3.26 2.11 7.07
C SER A 45 2.32 2.29 8.26
N VAL A 46 1.00 2.13 8.09
CA VAL A 46 0.00 2.35 9.16
C VAL A 46 -0.85 1.10 9.46
N VAL A 47 -0.72 0.06 8.65
CA VAL A 47 -1.44 -1.21 8.86
C VAL A 47 -0.66 -2.08 9.85
N PRO A 48 -1.29 -2.66 10.88
CA PRO A 48 -0.65 -3.50 11.88
C PRO A 48 0.00 -4.77 11.30
N ASP A 49 -0.69 -5.47 10.41
CA ASP A 49 -0.25 -6.75 9.84
C ASP A 49 -0.11 -6.69 8.32
N LEU A 50 1.14 -6.51 7.86
CA LEU A 50 1.46 -6.45 6.44
C LEU A 50 1.22 -7.77 5.71
N THR A 51 1.41 -8.89 6.39
CA THR A 51 1.18 -10.21 5.78
C THR A 51 -0.30 -10.39 5.45
N ARG A 52 -1.18 -10.04 6.40
CA ARG A 52 -2.63 -10.08 6.16
C ARG A 52 -3.05 -9.09 5.09
N LEU A 53 -2.56 -7.85 5.14
CA LEU A 53 -2.83 -6.84 4.11
C LEU A 53 -2.49 -7.36 2.71
N PHE A 54 -1.28 -7.88 2.51
CA PHE A 54 -0.86 -8.35 1.20
C PHE A 54 -1.50 -9.67 0.79
N SER A 55 -1.87 -10.54 1.74
CA SER A 55 -2.71 -11.71 1.46
C SER A 55 -4.06 -11.29 0.87
N GLU A 56 -4.71 -10.29 1.45
CA GLU A 56 -5.98 -9.77 0.96
C GLU A 56 -5.83 -9.05 -0.39
N ILE A 57 -4.78 -8.23 -0.56
CA ILE A 57 -4.48 -7.57 -1.84
C ILE A 57 -4.31 -8.60 -2.95
N ARG A 58 -3.54 -9.67 -2.71
CA ARG A 58 -3.35 -10.73 -3.70
C ARG A 58 -4.62 -11.52 -3.96
N ARG A 59 -5.43 -11.77 -2.93
CA ARG A 59 -6.70 -12.48 -3.08
C ARG A 59 -7.69 -11.73 -3.96
N VAL A 60 -7.83 -10.42 -3.76
CA VAL A 60 -8.80 -9.61 -4.52
C VAL A 60 -8.30 -9.17 -5.89
N CYS A 61 -6.99 -9.23 -6.14
CA CYS A 61 -6.38 -8.88 -7.42
C CYS A 61 -6.25 -10.14 -8.29
N VAL A 62 -6.68 -10.07 -9.54
CA VAL A 62 -6.53 -11.19 -10.49
C VAL A 62 -5.08 -11.65 -10.61
N SER A 63 -4.87 -12.93 -10.93
CA SER A 63 -3.54 -13.44 -11.28
C SER A 63 -2.98 -12.68 -12.48
N GLY A 64 -1.74 -12.21 -12.39
CA GLY A 64 -1.11 -11.34 -13.38
C GLY A 64 -1.51 -9.87 -13.30
N GLY A 65 -2.39 -9.49 -12.37
CA GLY A 65 -2.83 -8.11 -12.17
C GLY A 65 -1.73 -7.21 -11.58
N ASP A 66 -1.79 -5.92 -11.90
CA ASP A 66 -0.83 -4.93 -11.41
C ASP A 66 -1.08 -4.58 -9.92
N ILE A 67 -0.03 -4.58 -9.12
CA ILE A 67 -0.05 -4.06 -7.77
C ILE A 67 0.93 -2.88 -7.67
N VAL A 68 0.40 -1.68 -7.38
CA VAL A 68 1.20 -0.46 -7.27
C VAL A 68 1.15 0.04 -5.83
N VAL A 69 2.30 0.18 -5.22
CA VAL A 69 2.43 0.69 -3.84
C VAL A 69 3.17 2.02 -3.85
N VAL A 70 2.58 3.05 -3.23
CA VAL A 70 3.25 4.33 -2.98
C VAL A 70 3.33 4.54 -1.48
N ASN A 71 4.53 4.50 -0.95
CA ASN A 71 4.75 4.66 0.48
C ASN A 71 6.11 5.32 0.79
N HIS A 72 6.25 5.78 2.04
CA HIS A 72 7.53 6.15 2.60
C HIS A 72 8.24 4.88 3.07
N PHE A 73 9.53 4.75 2.71
CA PHE A 73 10.38 3.67 3.20
C PHE A 73 11.58 4.24 3.93
N ALA A 74 12.03 3.55 4.98
CA ALA A 74 13.20 3.94 5.74
C ALA A 74 14.41 4.16 4.83
N SER A 75 15.14 5.24 5.07
CA SER A 75 16.34 5.58 4.31
C SER A 75 17.56 4.88 4.91
N ASN A 76 18.38 4.29 4.07
CA ASN A 76 19.68 3.76 4.48
C ASN A 76 20.73 4.86 4.68
N SER A 77 20.38 6.14 4.54
CA SER A 77 21.32 7.24 4.76
C SER A 77 21.34 7.66 6.23
N MET A 78 22.54 7.99 6.71
CA MET A 78 22.82 8.20 8.15
C MET A 78 22.06 9.41 8.76
N LEU A 79 21.85 10.48 8.01
CA LEU A 79 21.20 11.70 8.52
C LEU A 79 19.66 11.57 8.62
N PRO A 80 18.94 11.07 7.60
CA PRO A 80 17.52 10.77 7.74
C PRO A 80 17.22 9.72 8.79
N GLY A 81 18.06 8.67 8.90
CA GLY A 81 17.89 7.60 9.88
C GLY A 81 17.91 8.09 11.34
N LEU A 82 18.71 9.11 11.66
CA LEU A 82 18.72 9.73 12.99
C LEU A 82 17.42 10.50 13.28
N ALA A 83 16.87 11.19 12.30
CA ALA A 83 15.58 11.87 12.45
C ALA A 83 14.42 10.88 12.59
N GLU A 84 14.43 9.78 11.84
CA GLU A 84 13.48 8.68 11.94
C GLU A 84 13.55 8.01 13.30
N MET A 85 14.76 7.76 13.82
CA MET A 85 14.98 7.20 15.17
C MET A 85 14.48 8.12 16.29
N ALA A 86 14.65 9.45 16.15
CA ALA A 86 14.15 10.42 17.12
C ALA A 86 12.61 10.48 17.16
N MET A 87 11.95 10.17 16.05
CA MET A 87 10.49 10.14 15.94
C MET A 87 9.86 8.77 16.29
N ALA A 88 10.66 7.72 16.41
CA ALA A 88 10.19 6.35 16.68
C ALA A 88 9.26 6.23 17.92
N PRO A 89 9.55 6.85 19.08
CA PRO A 89 8.67 6.75 20.25
C PRO A 89 7.32 7.46 20.04
N LEU A 90 7.28 8.50 19.19
CA LEU A 90 6.03 9.19 18.88
C LEU A 90 5.20 8.43 17.85
N SER A 91 5.86 7.74 16.90
CA SER A 91 5.21 6.96 15.85
C SER A 91 4.47 5.74 16.38
N ALA A 92 4.99 5.10 17.43
CA ALA A 92 4.33 3.97 18.09
C ALA A 92 2.94 4.34 18.66
N SER A 93 2.77 5.60 19.11
CA SER A 93 1.48 6.09 19.63
C SER A 93 0.45 6.37 18.54
N ILE A 94 0.86 6.56 17.29
CA ILE A 94 -0.02 6.90 16.16
C ILE A 94 -0.10 5.77 15.12
N GLY A 95 0.51 4.60 15.40
CA GLY A 95 0.48 3.42 14.51
C GLY A 95 1.25 3.60 13.20
N PHE A 96 2.16 4.58 13.13
CA PHE A 96 2.99 4.82 11.96
C PHE A 96 4.34 4.12 12.09
N ARG A 97 4.78 3.40 11.05
CA ARG A 97 6.07 2.69 10.98
C ARG A 97 7.05 3.44 10.07
N PRO A 98 7.82 4.39 10.61
CA PRO A 98 8.83 5.13 9.84
C PRO A 98 10.03 4.25 9.47
N ASP A 99 10.23 3.15 10.17
CA ASP A 99 11.34 2.19 10.06
C ASP A 99 11.12 1.10 9.00
N LEU A 100 9.94 1.08 8.33
CA LEU A 100 9.64 0.07 7.33
C LEU A 100 10.63 0.13 6.17
N SER A 101 11.44 -0.92 6.03
CA SER A 101 12.41 -1.06 4.94
C SER A 101 11.79 -1.70 3.69
N GLU A 102 12.40 -1.46 2.52
CA GLU A 102 11.99 -2.14 1.28
C GLU A 102 12.16 -3.66 1.34
N VAL A 103 13.19 -4.13 2.07
CA VAL A 103 13.46 -5.56 2.25
C VAL A 103 12.36 -6.21 3.09
N GLU A 104 11.95 -5.55 4.17
CA GLU A 104 10.85 -6.01 5.00
C GLU A 104 9.54 -6.01 4.23
N PHE A 105 9.25 -4.93 3.50
CA PHE A 105 8.11 -4.84 2.59
C PHE A 105 8.08 -6.01 1.61
N ALA A 106 9.18 -6.27 0.88
CA ALA A 106 9.25 -7.32 -0.13
C ALA A 106 8.99 -8.73 0.46
N ARG A 107 9.42 -8.98 1.70
CA ARG A 107 9.16 -10.26 2.40
C ARG A 107 7.67 -10.49 2.68
N HIS A 108 6.94 -9.42 3.02
CA HIS A 108 5.51 -9.53 3.35
C HIS A 108 4.61 -9.42 2.11
N ALA A 109 5.05 -8.67 1.09
CA ALA A 109 4.26 -8.44 -0.11
C ALA A 109 4.09 -9.70 -0.96
N GLU A 110 5.13 -10.52 -1.05
CA GLU A 110 5.17 -11.76 -1.87
C GLU A 110 4.63 -11.53 -3.30
N ILE A 111 4.98 -10.39 -3.89
CA ILE A 111 4.68 -10.03 -5.27
C ILE A 111 5.96 -9.99 -6.08
N GLU A 112 5.87 -10.20 -7.39
CA GLU A 112 7.00 -9.99 -8.29
C GLU A 112 7.21 -8.49 -8.52
N ILE A 113 8.27 -7.92 -7.93
CA ILE A 113 8.57 -6.49 -8.09
C ILE A 113 9.22 -6.26 -9.46
N LEU A 114 8.56 -5.49 -10.31
CA LEU A 114 9.02 -5.14 -11.65
C LEU A 114 9.78 -3.82 -11.68
N GLU A 115 9.36 -2.85 -10.85
CA GLU A 115 9.92 -1.50 -10.84
C GLU A 115 9.88 -0.90 -9.44
N THR A 116 10.95 -0.17 -9.09
CA THR A 116 10.99 0.73 -7.94
C THR A 116 11.45 2.10 -8.39
N ARG A 117 10.65 3.14 -8.13
CA ARG A 117 10.93 4.52 -8.54
C ARG A 117 10.80 5.48 -7.35
N LYS A 118 11.76 6.40 -7.22
CA LYS A 118 11.65 7.54 -6.31
C LYS A 118 10.69 8.57 -6.90
N VAL A 119 9.67 9.00 -6.14
CA VAL A 119 8.60 9.88 -6.64
C VAL A 119 8.64 11.30 -6.09
N ASN A 120 9.66 11.65 -5.30
CA ASN A 120 9.89 13.02 -4.84
C ASN A 120 11.37 13.41 -4.90
N ALA A 121 11.65 14.73 -4.79
CA ALA A 121 12.99 15.29 -4.93
C ALA A 121 14.01 14.74 -3.92
N PHE A 122 13.57 14.26 -2.75
CA PHE A 122 14.43 13.75 -1.68
C PHE A 122 14.48 12.22 -1.63
N GLY A 123 13.69 11.52 -2.46
CA GLY A 123 13.66 10.05 -2.52
C GLY A 123 13.06 9.35 -1.31
N TYR A 124 12.33 10.06 -0.45
CA TYR A 124 11.64 9.49 0.71
C TYR A 124 10.42 8.66 0.31
N TRP A 125 9.72 9.10 -0.74
CA TRP A 125 8.57 8.40 -1.28
C TRP A 125 9.03 7.54 -2.45
N LYS A 126 8.62 6.27 -2.42
CA LYS A 126 8.88 5.33 -3.51
C LYS A 126 7.57 4.80 -4.04
N LEU A 127 7.55 4.62 -5.34
CA LEU A 127 6.55 3.85 -6.05
C LEU A 127 7.18 2.48 -6.36
N ILE A 128 6.52 1.44 -5.92
CA ILE A 128 6.86 0.05 -6.23
C ILE A 128 5.73 -0.51 -7.07
N ARG A 129 6.04 -0.98 -8.26
CA ARG A 129 5.13 -1.70 -9.13
C ARG A 129 5.53 -3.16 -9.17
N GLY A 130 4.57 -4.03 -8.95
CA GLY A 130 4.74 -5.47 -9.07
C GLY A 130 3.53 -6.12 -9.70
N VAL A 131 3.60 -7.42 -9.87
CA VAL A 131 2.55 -8.27 -10.43
C VAL A 131 2.13 -9.31 -9.41
N ASN A 132 0.82 -9.56 -9.34
CA ASN A 132 0.26 -10.63 -8.54
C ASN A 132 0.54 -12.00 -9.20
N ASN A 133 1.48 -12.75 -8.65
CA ASN A 133 1.81 -14.10 -9.12
C ASN A 133 1.04 -15.20 -8.37
N HIS A 134 -0.03 -14.84 -7.66
CA HIS A 134 -0.87 -15.84 -7.02
C HIS A 134 -1.48 -16.75 -8.12
N PRO A 135 -1.40 -18.08 -8.00
CA PRO A 135 -2.08 -18.97 -8.95
C PRO A 135 -3.58 -18.65 -8.92
N ALA A 136 -4.17 -18.50 -10.11
CA ALA A 136 -5.61 -18.29 -10.26
C ALA A 136 -6.36 -19.40 -9.51
N VAL A 137 -7.37 -19.02 -8.73
CA VAL A 137 -8.27 -19.99 -8.12
C VAL A 137 -9.03 -20.67 -9.25
N THR A 138 -8.61 -21.87 -9.63
CA THR A 138 -9.39 -22.70 -10.58
C THR A 138 -10.67 -23.13 -9.88
N ALA A 139 -11.79 -22.57 -10.35
CA ALA A 139 -13.13 -22.95 -9.91
C ALA A 139 -13.46 -24.41 -10.33
#